data_42efec7a0b6354cda70a1a1c19fb0626
#
_entry.id   42efec7a0b6354cda70a1a1c19fb0626
#
_cell.length_a   1.000
_cell.length_b   1.000
_cell.length_c   1.000
_cell.angle_alpha   90.00
_cell.angle_beta   90.00
_cell.angle_gamma   90.00
#
_symmetry.space_group_name_H-M   'P 1'
#
loop_
_entity.id
_entity.type
_entity.pdbx_description
1 polymer ?
#
loop_
_entity_poly.entity_id
_entity_poly.type
_entity_poly.pdbx_seq_one_letter_code
_entity_poly.pdbx_strand_id
1 'polypeptide(L)'
;MRRSKLVWAAAASSAAWMMLAAGCALMPMDDSQDGGTFTIAMVPDTQNYVDFTHQKAHGFAIDASELYIQQMEWIAANAISEGGEIAFLASVGDTWQHPSESIDPEHEAMGIGRIDNPFFGKHFDPTDQVRAVEVPKAIEGYEIIAAAGIPFGVPPGNHDYDAMYNVDTHPPNLAKPPEKLQMVTEDIGLLHVGGLDNFLSAFGEDSPFFADESWYVSAFKGGTSSAQIFEAGGYSFLHLALEMQAGDQVLEWARGVIAKHPGMPTILSTHDYLSPRGKRLAGGFLDFTLVDEANHNTPQQLFDKLISTSDQIFLVLCGHYHGQAFIQEENTEGHAVYTMLADYQDRGQVGVDAGQPLGGFMGGPVGLGDGWLRLLHFDTESNPPRISVETYSTYYQQK
;
A
#
# COMPACT_ATOMS: atom_id res chain seq x y z
N MET A 1 23.42 10.69 -8.16
CA MET A 1 22.55 10.55 -6.98
C MET A 1 23.27 9.72 -5.92
N ARG A 2 23.30 10.17 -4.66
CA ARG A 2 24.09 9.50 -3.63
C ARG A 2 23.30 8.29 -3.09
N ARG A 3 23.94 7.12 -3.09
CA ARG A 3 23.42 5.94 -2.38
C ARG A 3 23.27 6.28 -0.89
N SER A 4 22.04 6.42 -0.41
CA SER A 4 21.81 6.43 1.03
C SER A 4 21.64 4.98 1.48
N LYS A 5 22.77 4.32 1.78
CA LYS A 5 22.70 3.11 2.60
C LYS A 5 22.37 3.56 4.02
N LEU A 6 21.10 3.56 4.39
CA LEU A 6 20.75 3.63 5.78
C LEU A 6 20.96 2.22 6.38
N VAL A 7 22.09 2.04 6.99
CA VAL A 7 22.37 0.84 7.80
C VAL A 7 21.83 1.14 9.19
N TRP A 8 20.73 0.53 9.55
CA TRP A 8 20.16 0.67 10.88
C TRP A 8 20.70 -0.43 11.77
N ALA A 9 21.56 -0.06 12.69
CA ALA A 9 21.88 -0.89 13.82
C ALA A 9 20.83 -0.61 14.90
N ALA A 10 19.90 -1.52 15.13
CA ALA A 10 19.10 -1.48 16.34
C ALA A 10 20.04 -1.62 17.53
N ALA A 11 20.11 -0.61 18.37
CA ALA A 11 20.77 -0.74 19.66
C ALA A 11 19.89 -1.70 20.48
N ALA A 12 20.24 -2.98 20.48
CA ALA A 12 19.62 -3.96 21.33
C ALA A 12 19.99 -3.62 22.78
N SER A 13 19.02 -3.13 23.57
CA SER A 13 19.04 -3.45 24.99
C SER A 13 18.84 -4.96 25.04
N SER A 14 19.82 -5.67 25.61
CA SER A 14 19.85 -7.12 25.77
C SER A 14 18.67 -7.59 26.60
N ALA A 15 17.53 -7.84 25.99
CA ALA A 15 16.49 -8.69 26.54
C ALA A 15 16.74 -10.09 25.99
N ALA A 16 17.29 -10.95 26.84
CA ALA A 16 17.46 -12.36 26.53
C ALA A 16 16.09 -12.97 26.24
N TRP A 17 15.94 -13.53 25.06
CA TRP A 17 14.84 -14.43 24.73
C TRP A 17 14.96 -15.66 25.63
N MET A 18 14.25 -15.70 26.75
CA MET A 18 14.01 -16.95 27.48
C MET A 18 12.94 -17.71 26.72
N MET A 19 13.35 -18.69 25.91
CA MET A 19 12.46 -19.75 25.45
C MET A 19 11.99 -20.53 26.68
N LEU A 20 10.75 -20.34 27.09
CA LEU A 20 10.05 -21.33 27.90
C LEU A 20 9.70 -22.50 26.96
N ALA A 21 10.46 -23.59 27.10
CA ALA A 21 10.16 -24.86 26.45
C ALA A 21 8.88 -25.45 27.05
N ALA A 22 7.72 -25.11 26.49
CA ALA A 22 6.55 -25.95 26.60
C ALA A 22 6.57 -26.88 25.38
N GLY A 23 6.77 -28.19 25.62
CA GLY A 23 6.93 -29.19 24.56
C GLY A 23 5.72 -29.33 23.66
N CYS A 24 5.79 -28.66 22.51
CA CYS A 24 5.12 -29.10 21.30
C CYS A 24 6.20 -29.69 20.39
N ALA A 25 5.99 -30.92 19.94
CA ALA A 25 6.88 -31.56 18.99
C ALA A 25 6.93 -30.70 17.71
N LEU A 26 8.04 -29.96 17.56
CA LEU A 26 8.39 -29.32 16.29
C LEU A 26 8.57 -30.43 15.27
N MET A 27 7.79 -30.44 14.20
CA MET A 27 8.17 -31.20 13.02
C MET A 27 9.55 -30.72 12.58
N PRO A 28 10.47 -31.63 12.19
CA PRO A 28 11.74 -31.21 11.68
C PRO A 28 11.52 -30.38 10.42
N MET A 29 11.89 -29.11 10.48
CA MET A 29 12.04 -28.30 9.28
C MET A 29 13.19 -28.90 8.49
N ASP A 30 13.00 -28.93 7.15
CA ASP A 30 14.04 -29.38 6.24
C ASP A 30 15.26 -28.43 6.41
N ASP A 31 16.39 -28.99 6.85
CA ASP A 31 17.65 -28.28 7.15
C ASP A 31 18.31 -27.63 5.90
N SER A 32 17.56 -27.48 4.78
CA SER A 32 18.08 -26.96 3.50
C SER A 32 17.71 -25.49 3.22
N GLN A 33 16.98 -24.80 4.10
CA GLN A 33 16.82 -23.35 4.05
C GLN A 33 17.83 -22.71 4.99
N ASP A 34 19.05 -22.53 4.52
CA ASP A 34 20.06 -21.73 5.22
C ASP A 34 19.48 -20.33 5.49
N GLY A 35 19.46 -19.93 6.76
CA GLY A 35 19.17 -18.55 7.16
C GLY A 35 20.02 -17.64 6.28
N GLY A 36 19.44 -16.55 5.77
CA GLY A 36 20.15 -15.78 4.78
C GLY A 36 19.52 -14.43 4.51
N THR A 37 19.86 -13.90 3.37
CA THR A 37 19.33 -12.66 2.86
C THR A 37 18.11 -12.92 1.98
N PHE A 38 17.11 -12.03 2.06
CA PHE A 38 15.97 -11.99 1.15
C PHE A 38 15.48 -10.56 0.97
N THR A 39 14.62 -10.35 -0.02
CA THR A 39 14.10 -9.03 -0.34
C THR A 39 12.57 -9.04 -0.34
N ILE A 40 11.98 -8.01 0.23
CA ILE A 40 10.57 -7.66 0.03
C ILE A 40 10.51 -6.52 -0.99
N ALA A 41 9.75 -6.72 -2.07
CA ALA A 41 9.43 -5.66 -3.00
C ALA A 41 8.22 -4.88 -2.48
N MET A 42 8.40 -3.62 -2.08
CA MET A 42 7.31 -2.72 -1.76
C MET A 42 6.95 -1.96 -3.04
N VAL A 43 5.75 -2.24 -3.56
CA VAL A 43 5.21 -1.59 -4.75
C VAL A 43 4.35 -0.41 -4.30
N PRO A 44 4.76 0.83 -4.65
CA PRO A 44 4.00 2.03 -4.33
C PRO A 44 2.77 2.16 -5.22
N ASP A 45 2.05 3.25 -5.02
CA ASP A 45 0.85 3.66 -5.73
C ASP A 45 0.99 3.52 -7.25
N THR A 46 0.19 2.63 -7.88
CA THR A 46 0.32 2.28 -9.30
C THR A 46 -0.78 2.86 -10.18
N GLN A 47 -1.75 3.57 -9.61
CA GLN A 47 -2.95 4.05 -10.31
C GLN A 47 -2.64 4.83 -11.59
N ASN A 48 -1.62 5.68 -11.58
CA ASN A 48 -1.27 6.51 -12.74
C ASN A 48 -0.67 5.71 -13.91
N TYR A 49 -0.12 4.54 -13.65
CA TYR A 49 0.35 3.65 -14.72
C TYR A 49 -0.80 3.03 -15.50
N VAL A 50 -1.86 2.62 -14.81
CA VAL A 50 -3.00 1.92 -15.42
C VAL A 50 -4.10 2.87 -15.88
N ASP A 51 -4.05 4.14 -15.47
CA ASP A 51 -4.99 5.18 -15.88
C ASP A 51 -5.17 5.18 -17.39
N PHE A 52 -6.41 4.92 -17.85
CA PHE A 52 -6.72 4.84 -19.26
C PHE A 52 -6.40 6.13 -20.03
N THR A 53 -6.41 7.30 -19.37
CA THR A 53 -6.06 8.59 -19.97
C THR A 53 -4.57 8.74 -20.20
N HIS A 54 -3.74 7.96 -19.52
CA HIS A 54 -2.29 7.91 -19.69
C HIS A 54 -1.83 6.86 -20.72
N GLN A 55 -2.73 6.49 -21.63
CA GLN A 55 -2.43 5.52 -22.68
C GLN A 55 -2.43 6.17 -24.07
N LYS A 56 -1.67 5.60 -25.01
CA LYS A 56 -1.55 6.10 -26.40
C LYS A 56 -2.89 6.24 -27.09
N ALA A 57 -3.84 5.34 -26.83
CA ALA A 57 -5.18 5.38 -27.41
C ALA A 57 -5.94 6.67 -27.07
N HIS A 58 -5.59 7.31 -25.97
CA HIS A 58 -6.16 8.58 -25.48
C HIS A 58 -5.25 9.79 -25.75
N GLY A 59 -4.18 9.61 -26.54
CA GLY A 59 -3.29 10.70 -26.95
C GLY A 59 -2.15 10.99 -25.98
N PHE A 60 -1.90 10.12 -25.00
CA PHE A 60 -0.70 10.21 -24.19
C PHE A 60 0.54 9.81 -25.02
N ALA A 61 1.72 10.35 -24.68
CA ALA A 61 2.93 10.12 -25.47
C ALA A 61 3.41 8.66 -25.48
N ILE A 62 3.15 7.92 -24.40
CA ILE A 62 3.42 6.49 -24.24
C ILE A 62 2.17 5.76 -23.78
N ASP A 63 2.22 4.44 -23.74
CA ASP A 63 1.31 3.64 -22.93
C ASP A 63 1.95 3.44 -21.57
N ALA A 64 1.49 4.18 -20.55
CA ALA A 64 2.09 4.15 -19.24
C ALA A 64 1.96 2.77 -18.56
N SER A 65 0.96 1.97 -18.95
CA SER A 65 0.78 0.62 -18.40
C SER A 65 1.91 -0.34 -18.78
N GLU A 66 2.66 -0.05 -19.88
CA GLU A 66 3.87 -0.81 -20.21
C GLU A 66 4.97 -0.66 -19.14
N LEU A 67 5.03 0.49 -18.45
CA LEU A 67 5.98 0.70 -17.34
C LEU A 67 5.61 -0.15 -16.12
N TYR A 68 4.33 -0.27 -15.85
CA TYR A 68 3.81 -1.12 -14.78
C TYR A 68 4.09 -2.60 -15.04
N ILE A 69 3.78 -3.07 -16.24
CA ILE A 69 4.08 -4.45 -16.63
C ILE A 69 5.58 -4.74 -16.54
N GLN A 70 6.43 -3.84 -17.05
CA GLN A 70 7.89 -3.96 -16.93
C GLN A 70 8.34 -4.04 -15.46
N GLN A 71 7.70 -3.29 -14.57
CA GLN A 71 7.99 -3.33 -13.14
C GLN A 71 7.64 -4.70 -12.54
N MET A 72 6.47 -5.25 -12.86
CA MET A 72 6.04 -6.57 -12.40
C MET A 72 6.89 -7.70 -12.99
N GLU A 73 7.24 -7.62 -14.28
CA GLU A 73 8.16 -8.56 -14.91
C GLU A 73 9.56 -8.56 -14.26
N TRP A 74 10.04 -7.35 -13.91
CA TRP A 74 11.33 -7.23 -13.21
C TRP A 74 11.28 -7.88 -11.82
N ILE A 75 10.20 -7.66 -11.06
CA ILE A 75 9.99 -8.28 -9.75
C ILE A 75 9.95 -9.80 -9.89
N ALA A 76 9.16 -10.32 -10.84
CA ALA A 76 9.03 -11.74 -11.11
C ALA A 76 10.37 -12.39 -11.50
N ALA A 77 11.14 -11.75 -12.37
CA ALA A 77 12.46 -12.24 -12.79
C ALA A 77 13.51 -12.25 -11.66
N ASN A 78 13.26 -11.52 -10.55
CA ASN A 78 14.11 -11.50 -9.36
C ASN A 78 13.50 -12.28 -8.18
N ALA A 79 12.48 -13.11 -8.42
CA ALA A 79 11.89 -13.99 -7.42
C ALA A 79 12.88 -15.05 -6.92
N ILE A 80 12.72 -15.51 -5.69
CA ILE A 80 13.50 -16.65 -5.15
C ILE A 80 13.33 -17.89 -6.04
N SER A 81 12.11 -18.16 -6.54
CA SER A 81 11.80 -19.25 -7.48
C SER A 81 12.62 -19.20 -8.76
N GLU A 82 13.05 -18.01 -9.18
CA GLU A 82 13.88 -17.77 -10.37
C GLU A 82 15.37 -17.61 -10.05
N GLY A 83 15.77 -17.86 -8.81
CA GLY A 83 17.16 -17.71 -8.34
C GLY A 83 17.55 -16.29 -7.94
N GLY A 84 16.58 -15.39 -7.80
CA GLY A 84 16.74 -14.05 -7.24
C GLY A 84 16.57 -14.03 -5.72
N GLU A 85 16.21 -12.86 -5.18
CA GLU A 85 16.10 -12.65 -3.72
C GLU A 85 14.69 -12.20 -3.27
N ILE A 86 13.75 -11.94 -4.19
CA ILE A 86 12.42 -11.42 -3.82
C ILE A 86 11.55 -12.58 -3.32
N ALA A 87 11.22 -12.51 -2.03
CA ALA A 87 10.40 -13.50 -1.33
C ALA A 87 8.93 -13.11 -1.22
N PHE A 88 8.62 -11.82 -1.27
CA PHE A 88 7.28 -11.28 -1.05
C PHE A 88 7.10 -9.94 -1.77
N LEU A 89 5.87 -9.66 -2.24
CA LEU A 89 5.47 -8.36 -2.73
C LEU A 89 4.45 -7.73 -1.77
N ALA A 90 4.77 -6.55 -1.27
CA ALA A 90 3.88 -5.73 -0.45
C ALA A 90 3.40 -4.51 -1.26
N SER A 91 2.13 -4.49 -1.65
CA SER A 91 1.49 -3.29 -2.17
C SER A 91 1.11 -2.36 -1.02
N VAL A 92 0.92 -1.07 -1.33
CA VAL A 92 0.42 -0.08 -0.39
C VAL A 92 -0.88 0.57 -0.82
N GLY A 93 -1.56 -0.02 -1.82
CA GLY A 93 -2.86 0.44 -2.32
C GLY A 93 -2.75 1.36 -3.54
N ASP A 94 -3.89 1.93 -3.93
CA ASP A 94 -4.07 2.76 -5.11
C ASP A 94 -3.61 2.05 -6.39
N THR A 95 -4.30 0.92 -6.68
CA THR A 95 -3.96 0.04 -7.81
C THR A 95 -4.51 0.53 -9.14
N TRP A 96 -5.58 1.36 -9.13
CA TRP A 96 -6.16 2.05 -10.30
C TRP A 96 -6.60 3.46 -9.96
N GLN A 97 -6.94 4.27 -10.98
CA GLN A 97 -7.13 5.71 -10.83
C GLN A 97 -8.58 6.13 -10.58
N HIS A 98 -9.54 5.59 -11.33
CA HIS A 98 -10.88 6.14 -11.36
C HIS A 98 -11.90 5.33 -10.56
N PRO A 99 -12.88 6.01 -9.93
CA PRO A 99 -14.05 5.33 -9.40
C PRO A 99 -14.96 4.85 -10.54
N SER A 100 -15.80 3.87 -10.27
CA SER A 100 -16.82 3.38 -11.18
C SER A 100 -18.21 3.94 -10.87
N GLU A 101 -18.39 4.49 -9.66
CA GLU A 101 -19.67 4.98 -9.14
C GLU A 101 -19.53 6.39 -8.60
N SER A 102 -20.63 7.15 -8.61
CA SER A 102 -20.64 8.54 -8.13
C SER A 102 -20.77 8.65 -6.62
N ILE A 103 -21.43 7.67 -6.01
CA ILE A 103 -21.61 7.48 -4.56
C ILE A 103 -21.96 6.00 -4.37
N ASP A 104 -21.53 5.41 -3.30
CA ASP A 104 -21.87 4.02 -2.98
C ASP A 104 -23.26 3.93 -2.28
N PRO A 105 -23.96 2.78 -2.43
CA PRO A 105 -25.31 2.62 -1.90
C PRO A 105 -25.39 2.66 -0.38
N GLU A 106 -24.32 2.31 0.36
CA GLU A 106 -24.32 2.28 1.82
C GLU A 106 -24.39 3.70 2.37
N HIS A 107 -23.51 4.58 1.91
CA HIS A 107 -23.48 5.98 2.34
C HIS A 107 -24.70 6.77 1.83
N GLU A 108 -25.19 6.47 0.61
CA GLU A 108 -26.44 7.04 0.13
C GLU A 108 -27.61 6.67 1.06
N ALA A 109 -27.70 5.41 1.50
CA ALA A 109 -28.73 4.97 2.46
C ALA A 109 -28.58 5.59 3.85
N MET A 110 -27.37 5.98 4.25
CA MET A 110 -27.11 6.77 5.47
C MET A 110 -27.52 8.24 5.32
N GLY A 111 -27.91 8.68 4.13
CA GLY A 111 -28.33 10.05 3.83
C GLY A 111 -27.16 11.01 3.59
N ILE A 112 -25.98 10.49 3.27
CA ILE A 112 -24.82 11.28 2.86
C ILE A 112 -25.04 11.70 1.41
N GLY A 113 -24.91 13.01 1.14
CA GLY A 113 -25.03 13.58 -0.19
C GLY A 113 -23.67 13.85 -0.82
N ARG A 114 -23.62 13.74 -2.16
CA ARG A 114 -22.47 14.12 -2.99
C ARG A 114 -22.62 15.56 -3.48
N ILE A 115 -21.50 16.28 -3.56
CA ILE A 115 -21.40 17.60 -4.18
C ILE A 115 -20.27 17.63 -5.20
N ASP A 116 -20.45 18.36 -6.31
CA ASP A 116 -19.39 18.56 -7.30
C ASP A 116 -18.29 19.47 -6.73
N ASN A 117 -17.05 19.11 -6.99
CA ASN A 117 -15.88 19.87 -6.58
C ASN A 117 -15.04 20.32 -7.79
N PRO A 118 -15.07 21.61 -8.16
CA PRO A 118 -14.35 22.09 -9.32
C PRO A 118 -12.82 22.09 -9.13
N PHE A 119 -12.30 21.88 -7.92
CA PHE A 119 -10.86 21.89 -7.65
C PHE A 119 -10.19 20.57 -8.04
N PHE A 120 -10.93 19.45 -8.04
CA PHE A 120 -10.40 18.16 -8.45
C PHE A 120 -10.63 17.84 -9.93
N GLY A 121 -11.41 18.69 -10.64
CA GLY A 121 -11.68 18.48 -12.06
C GLY A 121 -12.36 17.14 -12.32
N LYS A 122 -11.89 16.42 -13.34
CA LYS A 122 -12.45 15.12 -13.76
C LYS A 122 -11.71 13.91 -13.20
N HIS A 123 -10.71 14.11 -12.35
CA HIS A 123 -9.89 13.00 -11.82
C HIS A 123 -10.68 12.00 -10.96
N PHE A 124 -11.80 12.44 -10.39
CA PHE A 124 -12.68 11.60 -9.59
C PHE A 124 -14.06 11.40 -10.22
N ASP A 125 -14.22 11.74 -11.51
CA ASP A 125 -15.47 11.45 -12.21
C ASP A 125 -15.59 9.94 -12.44
N PRO A 126 -16.73 9.33 -12.10
CA PRO A 126 -16.96 7.92 -12.36
C PRO A 126 -16.87 7.59 -13.84
N THR A 127 -16.25 6.45 -14.16
CA THR A 127 -16.13 5.98 -15.52
C THR A 127 -16.15 4.47 -15.64
N ASP A 128 -16.80 3.95 -16.70
CA ASP A 128 -16.76 2.53 -17.02
C ASP A 128 -15.35 2.05 -17.46
N GLN A 129 -14.46 2.99 -17.80
CA GLN A 129 -13.09 2.66 -18.22
C GLN A 129 -12.28 2.00 -17.11
N VAL A 130 -12.62 2.25 -15.83
CA VAL A 130 -11.99 1.55 -14.72
C VAL A 130 -12.18 0.04 -14.84
N ARG A 131 -13.40 -0.42 -15.11
CA ARG A 131 -13.73 -1.85 -15.30
C ARG A 131 -13.25 -2.39 -16.64
N ALA A 132 -13.18 -1.56 -17.67
CA ALA A 132 -12.83 -1.98 -19.03
C ALA A 132 -11.31 -2.01 -19.29
N VAL A 133 -10.53 -1.18 -18.59
CA VAL A 133 -9.10 -0.96 -18.86
C VAL A 133 -8.26 -1.05 -17.60
N GLU A 134 -8.56 -0.27 -16.54
CA GLU A 134 -7.64 -0.09 -15.40
C GLU A 134 -7.57 -1.35 -14.53
N VAL A 135 -8.70 -1.87 -14.08
CA VAL A 135 -8.73 -3.11 -13.27
C VAL A 135 -8.14 -4.29 -14.04
N PRO A 136 -8.50 -4.56 -15.31
CA PRO A 136 -7.84 -5.62 -16.09
C PRO A 136 -6.33 -5.44 -16.22
N LYS A 137 -5.85 -4.22 -16.35
CA LYS A 137 -4.41 -3.95 -16.46
C LYS A 137 -3.69 -4.15 -15.12
N ALA A 138 -4.31 -3.76 -14.00
CA ALA A 138 -3.80 -4.07 -12.67
C ALA A 138 -3.70 -5.59 -12.45
N ILE A 139 -4.75 -6.33 -12.80
CA ILE A 139 -4.79 -7.81 -12.74
C ILE A 139 -3.64 -8.41 -13.56
N GLU A 140 -3.43 -7.96 -14.81
CA GLU A 140 -2.35 -8.46 -15.69
C GLU A 140 -0.97 -8.40 -14.99
N GLY A 141 -0.68 -7.32 -14.28
CA GLY A 141 0.57 -7.21 -13.52
C GLY A 141 0.67 -8.21 -12.35
N TYR A 142 -0.42 -8.42 -11.61
CA TYR A 142 -0.43 -9.39 -10.52
C TYR A 142 -0.46 -10.85 -11.01
N GLU A 143 -0.98 -11.13 -12.20
CA GLU A 143 -0.85 -12.44 -12.84
C GLU A 143 0.62 -12.81 -13.10
N ILE A 144 1.47 -11.84 -13.47
CA ILE A 144 2.91 -12.05 -13.62
C ILE A 144 3.56 -12.43 -12.28
N ILE A 145 3.18 -11.75 -11.20
CA ILE A 145 3.69 -12.03 -9.84
C ILE A 145 3.24 -13.40 -9.36
N ALA A 146 1.95 -13.72 -9.53
CA ALA A 146 1.40 -15.02 -9.16
C ALA A 146 2.06 -16.17 -9.97
N ALA A 147 2.28 -15.98 -11.27
CA ALA A 147 2.96 -16.96 -12.12
C ALA A 147 4.40 -17.23 -11.69
N ALA A 148 5.10 -16.25 -11.10
CA ALA A 148 6.42 -16.41 -10.51
C ALA A 148 6.40 -17.07 -9.12
N GLY A 149 5.21 -17.36 -8.57
CA GLY A 149 5.06 -17.96 -7.24
C GLY A 149 5.43 -17.05 -6.09
N ILE A 150 5.39 -15.73 -6.27
CA ILE A 150 5.65 -14.75 -5.22
C ILE A 150 4.35 -14.52 -4.44
N PRO A 151 4.29 -14.83 -3.14
CA PRO A 151 3.18 -14.43 -2.29
C PRO A 151 3.12 -12.89 -2.19
N PHE A 152 1.90 -12.36 -2.13
CA PHE A 152 1.71 -10.91 -2.07
C PHE A 152 0.49 -10.50 -1.25
N GLY A 153 0.47 -9.24 -0.81
CA GLY A 153 -0.66 -8.63 -0.14
C GLY A 153 -0.96 -7.24 -0.72
N VAL A 154 -2.25 -6.95 -0.91
CA VAL A 154 -2.75 -5.70 -1.48
C VAL A 154 -3.79 -5.11 -0.54
N PRO A 155 -3.52 -4.00 0.16
CA PRO A 155 -4.55 -3.23 0.84
C PRO A 155 -5.24 -2.30 -0.16
N PRO A 156 -6.54 -2.00 -0.05
CA PRO A 156 -7.13 -0.93 -0.83
C PRO A 156 -6.68 0.46 -0.33
N GLY A 157 -6.30 1.34 -1.27
CA GLY A 157 -6.16 2.77 -1.07
C GLY A 157 -7.44 3.52 -1.43
N ASN A 158 -7.43 4.87 -1.41
CA ASN A 158 -8.65 5.64 -1.69
C ASN A 158 -9.13 5.53 -3.15
N HIS A 159 -8.25 5.28 -4.09
CA HIS A 159 -8.61 5.08 -5.50
C HIS A 159 -9.16 3.68 -5.80
N ASP A 160 -8.96 2.71 -4.91
CA ASP A 160 -9.44 1.34 -5.09
C ASP A 160 -10.92 1.16 -4.73
N TYR A 161 -11.55 2.18 -4.14
CA TYR A 161 -12.98 2.17 -3.84
C TYR A 161 -13.82 2.44 -5.10
N ASP A 162 -15.03 1.88 -5.14
CA ASP A 162 -15.94 2.02 -6.27
C ASP A 162 -16.41 3.45 -6.46
N ALA A 163 -16.56 4.20 -5.35
CA ALA A 163 -16.93 5.61 -5.34
C ALA A 163 -15.91 6.44 -4.55
N MET A 164 -15.56 7.62 -5.09
CA MET A 164 -14.81 8.66 -4.41
C MET A 164 -15.47 10.01 -4.72
N TYR A 165 -15.90 10.74 -3.70
CA TYR A 165 -16.74 11.91 -3.88
C TYR A 165 -16.58 12.94 -2.75
N ASN A 166 -16.91 14.20 -3.04
CA ASN A 166 -17.03 15.21 -2.02
C ASN A 166 -18.38 15.13 -1.32
N VAL A 167 -18.37 15.12 0.01
CA VAL A 167 -19.60 15.11 0.82
C VAL A 167 -20.21 16.50 0.89
N ASP A 168 -21.53 16.57 0.81
CA ASP A 168 -22.29 17.84 0.81
C ASP A 168 -22.24 18.58 2.15
N THR A 169 -21.98 17.88 3.25
CA THR A 169 -21.83 18.45 4.59
C THR A 169 -20.56 19.27 4.78
N HIS A 170 -19.54 19.03 3.94
CA HIS A 170 -18.26 19.73 3.96
C HIS A 170 -17.89 20.21 2.54
N PRO A 171 -18.63 21.19 1.99
CA PRO A 171 -18.42 21.62 0.61
C PRO A 171 -17.12 22.44 0.46
N PRO A 172 -16.56 22.50 -0.76
CA PRO A 172 -15.41 23.34 -1.05
C PRO A 172 -15.71 24.82 -0.89
N ASN A 173 -14.72 25.60 -0.50
CA ASN A 173 -14.84 27.05 -0.36
C ASN A 173 -14.72 27.77 -1.71
N LEU A 174 -15.81 27.83 -2.47
CA LEU A 174 -15.86 28.46 -3.78
C LEU A 174 -15.66 30.01 -3.75
N ALA A 175 -15.71 30.63 -2.57
CA ALA A 175 -15.45 32.06 -2.43
C ALA A 175 -13.96 32.40 -2.34
N LYS A 176 -13.11 31.42 -2.07
CA LYS A 176 -11.66 31.59 -1.99
C LYS A 176 -11.03 31.47 -3.38
N PRO A 177 -10.22 32.45 -3.81
CA PRO A 177 -9.59 32.36 -5.13
C PRO A 177 -8.60 31.16 -5.18
N PRO A 178 -8.51 30.44 -6.33
CA PRO A 178 -7.75 29.19 -6.45
C PRO A 178 -6.28 29.29 -5.98
N GLU A 179 -5.62 30.40 -6.25
CA GLU A 179 -4.21 30.63 -5.87
C GLU A 179 -4.00 30.80 -4.35
N LYS A 180 -5.06 30.88 -3.57
CA LYS A 180 -5.02 30.98 -2.10
C LYS A 180 -5.52 29.73 -1.39
N LEU A 181 -5.99 28.74 -2.15
CA LEU A 181 -6.45 27.49 -1.59
C LEU A 181 -5.27 26.71 -0.97
N GLN A 182 -5.58 26.06 0.13
CA GLN A 182 -4.68 25.08 0.77
C GLN A 182 -5.33 23.70 0.71
N MET A 183 -4.54 22.66 0.73
CA MET A 183 -5.02 21.27 0.73
C MET A 183 -5.50 20.90 2.15
N VAL A 184 -6.60 21.54 2.57
CA VAL A 184 -7.27 21.35 3.86
C VAL A 184 -8.77 21.31 3.65
N THR A 185 -9.50 20.64 4.54
CA THR A 185 -10.95 20.44 4.43
C THR A 185 -11.72 21.76 4.29
N GLU A 186 -11.32 22.81 4.99
CA GLU A 186 -11.99 24.12 4.97
C GLU A 186 -11.90 24.82 3.61
N ASP A 187 -10.92 24.47 2.81
CA ASP A 187 -10.70 25.10 1.49
C ASP A 187 -11.24 24.24 0.34
N ILE A 188 -10.88 22.97 0.33
CA ILE A 188 -11.18 22.10 -0.80
C ILE A 188 -12.32 21.10 -0.54
N GLY A 189 -12.96 21.20 0.62
CA GLY A 189 -14.04 20.27 1.00
C GLY A 189 -13.48 18.94 1.53
N LEU A 190 -14.38 18.02 1.87
CA LEU A 190 -14.05 16.69 2.37
C LEU A 190 -14.37 15.63 1.31
N LEU A 191 -13.37 14.83 0.95
CA LEU A 191 -13.54 13.62 0.15
C LEU A 191 -13.88 12.44 1.05
N HIS A 192 -14.75 11.58 0.54
CA HIS A 192 -15.06 10.29 1.13
C HIS A 192 -15.07 9.20 0.05
N VAL A 193 -15.01 7.95 0.48
CA VAL A 193 -14.98 6.78 -0.40
C VAL A 193 -16.02 5.76 0.06
N GLY A 194 -16.42 4.85 -0.85
CA GLY A 194 -17.30 3.75 -0.50
C GLY A 194 -17.40 2.70 -1.59
N GLY A 195 -17.80 1.48 -1.20
CA GLY A 195 -17.86 0.33 -2.10
C GLY A 195 -16.47 -0.23 -2.45
N LEU A 196 -16.35 -1.55 -2.47
CA LEU A 196 -15.12 -2.26 -2.83
C LEU A 196 -15.40 -3.45 -3.76
N ASP A 197 -16.48 -3.42 -4.54
CA ASP A 197 -16.86 -4.54 -5.40
C ASP A 197 -15.82 -4.79 -6.51
N ASN A 198 -15.27 -3.73 -7.12
CA ASN A 198 -14.19 -3.87 -8.10
C ASN A 198 -12.94 -4.46 -7.44
N PHE A 199 -12.57 -3.97 -6.26
CA PHE A 199 -11.41 -4.46 -5.51
C PHE A 199 -11.58 -5.92 -5.13
N LEU A 200 -12.73 -6.30 -4.58
CA LEU A 200 -13.02 -7.68 -4.21
C LEU A 200 -13.07 -8.62 -5.42
N SER A 201 -13.51 -8.13 -6.59
CA SER A 201 -13.47 -8.93 -7.83
C SER A 201 -12.04 -9.25 -8.28
N ALA A 202 -11.08 -8.36 -8.00
CA ALA A 202 -9.67 -8.53 -8.35
C ALA A 202 -8.87 -9.23 -7.24
N PHE A 203 -9.02 -8.78 -5.98
CA PHE A 203 -8.18 -9.14 -4.84
C PHE A 203 -8.97 -9.69 -3.64
N GLY A 204 -10.23 -10.08 -3.82
CA GLY A 204 -11.02 -10.75 -2.79
C GLY A 204 -10.53 -12.17 -2.51
N GLU A 205 -10.97 -12.77 -1.38
CA GLU A 205 -10.56 -14.11 -0.95
C GLU A 205 -10.92 -15.22 -1.95
N ASP A 206 -11.97 -15.00 -2.75
CA ASP A 206 -12.42 -15.94 -3.80
C ASP A 206 -11.78 -15.65 -5.16
N SER A 207 -10.88 -14.67 -5.27
CA SER A 207 -10.20 -14.34 -6.53
C SER A 207 -9.25 -15.46 -6.95
N PRO A 208 -8.92 -15.58 -8.26
CA PRO A 208 -7.96 -16.56 -8.75
C PRO A 208 -6.56 -16.44 -8.10
N PHE A 209 -6.26 -15.32 -7.49
CA PHE A 209 -4.97 -15.09 -6.82
C PHE A 209 -4.89 -15.74 -5.44
N PHE A 210 -6.03 -15.92 -4.75
CA PHE A 210 -6.03 -16.24 -3.32
C PHE A 210 -6.81 -17.50 -2.96
N ALA A 211 -7.82 -17.88 -3.75
CA ALA A 211 -8.79 -18.93 -3.42
C ALA A 211 -8.17 -20.28 -3.05
N ASP A 212 -7.07 -20.68 -3.68
CA ASP A 212 -6.40 -21.96 -3.49
C ASP A 212 -4.99 -21.82 -2.88
N GLU A 213 -4.61 -20.61 -2.45
CA GLU A 213 -3.26 -20.33 -1.97
C GLU A 213 -3.11 -20.58 -0.48
N SER A 214 -2.23 -21.50 -0.10
CA SER A 214 -2.00 -21.87 1.30
C SER A 214 -1.36 -20.75 2.13
N TRP A 215 -0.70 -19.80 1.50
CA TRP A 215 -0.11 -18.63 2.13
C TRP A 215 -1.12 -17.49 2.41
N TYR A 216 -2.32 -17.53 1.82
CA TYR A 216 -3.42 -16.63 2.12
C TYR A 216 -4.23 -17.19 3.29
N VAL A 217 -4.06 -16.66 4.49
CA VAL A 217 -4.50 -17.35 5.73
C VAL A 217 -5.76 -16.79 6.36
N SER A 218 -6.16 -15.57 6.01
CA SER A 218 -7.37 -14.96 6.55
C SER A 218 -7.83 -13.76 5.72
N ALA A 219 -9.15 -13.53 5.69
CA ALA A 219 -9.80 -12.39 5.07
C ALA A 219 -10.77 -11.72 6.04
N PHE A 220 -10.93 -10.41 5.92
CA PHE A 220 -12.00 -9.64 6.54
C PHE A 220 -12.99 -9.22 5.45
N LYS A 221 -14.28 -9.44 5.67
CA LYS A 221 -15.38 -9.08 4.73
C LYS A 221 -15.06 -9.41 3.27
N GLY A 222 -14.67 -10.67 3.00
CA GLY A 222 -14.40 -11.14 1.64
C GLY A 222 -13.04 -10.69 1.07
N GLY A 223 -12.20 -10.01 1.84
CA GLY A 223 -10.86 -9.59 1.43
C GLY A 223 -10.64 -8.09 1.38
N THR A 224 -11.55 -7.24 1.95
CA THR A 224 -11.27 -5.79 2.10
C THR A 224 -10.01 -5.53 2.92
N SER A 225 -9.72 -6.44 3.84
CA SER A 225 -8.41 -6.59 4.47
C SER A 225 -8.03 -8.07 4.51
N SER A 226 -6.74 -8.39 4.44
CA SER A 226 -6.29 -9.77 4.28
C SER A 226 -4.98 -10.06 5.04
N ALA A 227 -4.71 -11.34 5.24
CA ALA A 227 -3.50 -11.81 5.91
C ALA A 227 -2.82 -12.92 5.12
N GLN A 228 -1.51 -12.81 4.97
CA GLN A 228 -0.64 -13.74 4.26
C GLN A 228 0.49 -14.22 5.18
N ILE A 229 0.96 -15.45 4.96
CA ILE A 229 2.18 -15.95 5.59
C ILE A 229 3.17 -16.33 4.49
N PHE A 230 4.40 -15.89 4.63
CA PHE A 230 5.49 -16.29 3.75
C PHE A 230 6.73 -16.69 4.55
N GLU A 231 7.57 -17.51 3.95
CA GLU A 231 8.80 -18.01 4.57
C GLU A 231 10.00 -17.45 3.83
N ALA A 232 10.94 -16.86 4.57
CA ALA A 232 12.19 -16.34 4.03
C ALA A 232 13.24 -16.16 5.13
N GLY A 233 14.52 -16.33 4.80
CA GLY A 233 15.63 -16.10 5.72
C GLY A 233 15.54 -16.90 7.02
N GLY A 234 14.94 -18.11 7.00
CA GLY A 234 14.78 -18.97 8.15
C GLY A 234 13.64 -18.56 9.12
N TYR A 235 12.76 -17.63 8.70
CA TYR A 235 11.60 -17.17 9.47
C TYR A 235 10.32 -17.31 8.68
N SER A 236 9.20 -17.53 9.39
CA SER A 236 7.86 -17.30 8.86
C SER A 236 7.41 -15.90 9.25
N PHE A 237 6.94 -15.13 8.29
CA PHE A 237 6.44 -13.76 8.49
C PHE A 237 4.93 -13.72 8.26
N LEU A 238 4.23 -13.00 9.13
CA LEU A 238 2.84 -12.62 8.89
C LEU A 238 2.81 -11.26 8.21
N HIS A 239 2.07 -11.15 7.11
CA HIS A 239 1.73 -9.88 6.48
C HIS A 239 0.25 -9.59 6.69
N LEU A 240 -0.08 -8.35 7.08
CA LEU A 240 -1.44 -7.82 7.18
C LEU A 240 -1.60 -6.71 6.16
N ALA A 241 -2.49 -6.88 5.19
CA ALA A 241 -2.93 -5.83 4.28
C ALA A 241 -4.24 -5.25 4.82
N LEU A 242 -4.20 -4.03 5.36
CA LEU A 242 -5.37 -3.39 5.97
C LEU A 242 -5.89 -2.25 5.09
N GLU A 243 -7.21 -2.23 4.90
CA GLU A 243 -7.88 -1.13 4.21
C GLU A 243 -7.51 0.24 4.79
N MET A 244 -7.58 1.28 3.96
CA MET A 244 -7.29 2.65 4.37
C MET A 244 -8.18 3.08 5.55
N GLN A 245 -7.58 3.66 6.58
CA GLN A 245 -8.26 4.11 7.80
C GLN A 245 -9.15 3.04 8.45
N ALA A 246 -8.65 1.81 8.51
CA ALA A 246 -9.33 0.60 8.96
C ALA A 246 -10.08 0.79 10.29
N GLY A 247 -11.37 0.44 10.32
CA GLY A 247 -12.24 0.56 11.48
C GLY A 247 -11.95 -0.45 12.60
N ASP A 248 -12.56 -0.24 13.78
CA ASP A 248 -12.30 -1.07 14.96
C ASP A 248 -12.58 -2.56 14.74
N GLN A 249 -13.54 -2.92 13.88
CA GLN A 249 -13.82 -4.32 13.53
C GLN A 249 -12.66 -4.97 12.77
N VAL A 250 -12.01 -4.23 11.87
CA VAL A 250 -10.80 -4.68 11.16
C VAL A 250 -9.65 -4.86 12.13
N LEU A 251 -9.47 -3.91 13.06
CA LEU A 251 -8.41 -3.98 14.07
C LEU A 251 -8.60 -5.18 15.01
N GLU A 252 -9.85 -5.51 15.37
CA GLU A 252 -10.15 -6.69 16.18
C GLU A 252 -9.87 -7.98 15.40
N TRP A 253 -10.27 -8.04 14.12
CA TRP A 253 -9.92 -9.15 13.23
C TRP A 253 -8.40 -9.33 13.14
N ALA A 254 -7.64 -8.25 12.89
CA ALA A 254 -6.18 -8.28 12.80
C ALA A 254 -5.51 -8.81 14.09
N ARG A 255 -5.98 -8.35 15.28
CA ARG A 255 -5.52 -8.92 16.56
C ARG A 255 -5.83 -10.42 16.67
N GLY A 256 -7.01 -10.83 16.20
CA GLY A 256 -7.40 -12.25 16.16
C GLY A 256 -6.50 -13.08 15.25
N VAL A 257 -6.05 -12.52 14.13
CA VAL A 257 -5.07 -13.17 13.24
C VAL A 257 -3.71 -13.26 13.93
N ILE A 258 -3.18 -12.17 14.46
CA ILE A 258 -1.90 -12.15 15.19
C ILE A 258 -1.89 -13.16 16.33
N ALA A 259 -2.98 -13.24 17.10
CA ALA A 259 -3.10 -14.16 18.24
C ALA A 259 -3.10 -15.64 17.84
N LYS A 260 -3.50 -15.97 16.60
CA LYS A 260 -3.41 -17.35 16.05
C LYS A 260 -1.98 -17.72 15.62
N HIS A 261 -1.10 -16.74 15.45
CA HIS A 261 0.29 -16.91 15.00
C HIS A 261 1.28 -16.29 16.01
N PRO A 262 1.32 -16.78 17.27
CA PRO A 262 2.11 -16.17 18.32
C PRO A 262 3.61 -16.23 18.02
N GLY A 263 4.30 -15.10 18.24
CA GLY A 263 5.75 -14.96 18.03
C GLY A 263 6.17 -14.81 16.55
N MET A 264 5.24 -14.77 15.62
CA MET A 264 5.54 -14.56 14.20
C MET A 264 5.77 -13.06 13.92
N PRO A 265 6.95 -12.65 13.41
CA PRO A 265 7.20 -11.26 13.04
C PRO A 265 6.14 -10.80 12.05
N THR A 266 5.54 -9.64 12.32
CA THR A 266 4.39 -9.15 11.55
C THR A 266 4.72 -7.86 10.84
N ILE A 267 4.42 -7.82 9.52
CA ILE A 267 4.51 -6.65 8.64
C ILE A 267 3.09 -6.21 8.32
N LEU A 268 2.83 -4.92 8.37
CA LEU A 268 1.54 -4.34 8.06
C LEU A 268 1.67 -3.40 6.87
N SER A 269 0.87 -3.58 5.83
CA SER A 269 0.67 -2.61 4.76
C SER A 269 -0.70 -1.95 4.90
N THR A 270 -0.74 -0.64 4.73
CA THR A 270 -1.97 0.16 4.62
C THR A 270 -1.69 1.34 3.69
N HIS A 271 -2.68 2.20 3.44
CA HIS A 271 -2.50 3.25 2.45
C HIS A 271 -2.04 4.57 3.06
N ASP A 272 -2.92 5.41 3.62
CA ASP A 272 -2.60 6.71 4.21
C ASP A 272 -2.17 6.58 5.69
N TYR A 273 -0.89 6.59 5.95
CA TYR A 273 -0.42 6.42 7.33
C TYR A 273 0.64 7.43 7.73
N LEU A 274 1.63 7.68 6.87
CA LEU A 274 2.77 8.53 7.18
C LEU A 274 2.97 9.59 6.10
N SER A 275 3.08 10.86 6.47
CA SER A 275 3.43 11.93 5.54
C SER A 275 4.93 11.95 5.20
N PRO A 276 5.36 12.62 4.11
CA PRO A 276 6.78 12.80 3.78
C PRO A 276 7.60 13.56 4.84
N ARG A 277 6.90 14.18 5.81
CA ARG A 277 7.53 14.85 6.96
C ARG A 277 7.69 13.92 8.17
N GLY A 278 7.39 12.63 8.02
CA GLY A 278 7.47 11.65 9.09
C GLY A 278 6.42 11.85 10.19
N LYS A 279 5.22 12.26 9.82
CA LYS A 279 4.10 12.45 10.77
C LYS A 279 2.88 11.69 10.30
N ARG A 280 2.22 11.02 11.23
CA ARG A 280 0.84 10.57 11.01
C ARG A 280 -0.05 11.80 10.97
N LEU A 281 -0.79 11.94 9.88
CA LEU A 281 -1.75 13.02 9.72
C LEU A 281 -3.13 12.48 10.08
N ALA A 282 -3.94 13.29 10.75
CA ALA A 282 -5.37 13.08 10.77
C ALA A 282 -5.86 13.55 9.38
N GLY A 283 -6.16 12.60 8.55
CA GLY A 283 -6.70 12.62 7.21
C GLY A 283 -6.83 13.89 6.36
N GLY A 284 -6.79 15.07 6.93
CA GLY A 284 -7.00 16.31 6.19
C GLY A 284 -8.35 16.29 5.47
N PHE A 285 -8.35 16.52 4.16
CA PHE A 285 -9.55 16.49 3.32
C PHE A 285 -9.99 15.05 2.93
N LEU A 286 -9.28 14.03 3.37
CA LEU A 286 -9.59 12.61 3.25
C LEU A 286 -9.76 11.95 4.63
N ASP A 287 -10.16 12.69 5.66
CA ASP A 287 -10.44 12.15 6.97
C ASP A 287 -11.82 11.49 6.98
N PHE A 288 -11.86 10.18 6.78
CA PHE A 288 -13.10 9.40 6.74
C PHE A 288 -13.85 9.40 8.07
N THR A 289 -13.15 9.63 9.20
CA THR A 289 -13.76 9.70 10.52
C THR A 289 -14.70 10.89 10.67
N LEU A 290 -14.58 11.92 9.84
CA LEU A 290 -15.49 13.07 9.83
C LEU A 290 -16.84 12.76 9.17
N VAL A 291 -16.95 11.66 8.44
CA VAL A 291 -18.18 11.23 7.76
C VAL A 291 -18.76 10.00 8.42
N ASP A 292 -17.92 9.01 8.71
CA ASP A 292 -18.31 7.71 9.28
C ASP A 292 -17.31 7.28 10.36
N GLU A 293 -17.33 7.99 11.51
CA GLU A 293 -16.45 7.73 12.65
C GLU A 293 -16.55 6.28 13.17
N ALA A 294 -17.72 5.67 13.05
CA ALA A 294 -17.95 4.33 13.58
C ALA A 294 -17.18 3.24 12.84
N ASN A 295 -16.88 3.46 11.55
CA ASN A 295 -16.26 2.49 10.66
C ASN A 295 -14.81 2.83 10.29
N HIS A 296 -14.27 3.95 10.79
CA HIS A 296 -12.91 4.38 10.44
C HIS A 296 -12.06 4.79 11.64
N ASN A 297 -10.75 4.68 11.48
CA ASN A 297 -9.74 5.17 12.41
C ASN A 297 -8.74 6.07 11.69
N THR A 298 -8.36 7.17 12.33
CA THR A 298 -7.21 7.96 11.86
C THR A 298 -5.93 7.14 11.94
N PRO A 299 -4.86 7.51 11.19
CA PRO A 299 -3.54 6.88 11.32
C PRO A 299 -3.01 6.83 12.74
N GLN A 300 -3.27 7.86 13.56
CA GLN A 300 -2.88 7.85 14.97
C GLN A 300 -3.68 6.83 15.78
N GLN A 301 -4.98 6.72 15.56
CA GLN A 301 -5.81 5.71 16.22
C GLN A 301 -5.41 4.28 15.81
N LEU A 302 -5.05 4.05 14.55
CA LEU A 302 -4.49 2.77 14.10
C LEU A 302 -3.20 2.42 14.86
N PHE A 303 -2.30 3.39 15.03
CA PHE A 303 -1.10 3.19 15.85
C PHE A 303 -1.45 2.85 17.30
N ASP A 304 -2.26 3.70 17.95
CA ASP A 304 -2.58 3.58 19.37
C ASP A 304 -3.37 2.30 19.68
N LYS A 305 -4.29 1.93 18.79
CA LYS A 305 -5.21 0.80 19.03
C LYS A 305 -4.62 -0.56 18.63
N LEU A 306 -3.82 -0.64 17.56
CA LEU A 306 -3.32 -1.91 17.03
C LEU A 306 -1.79 -2.00 17.06
N ILE A 307 -1.10 -1.06 16.41
CA ILE A 307 0.33 -1.23 16.12
C ILE A 307 1.15 -1.16 17.41
N SER A 308 0.94 -0.14 18.23
CA SER A 308 1.68 0.02 19.48
C SER A 308 1.36 -1.04 20.53
N THR A 309 0.20 -1.69 20.44
CA THR A 309 -0.26 -2.71 21.40
C THR A 309 -0.01 -4.15 20.94
N SER A 310 0.58 -4.34 19.75
CA SER A 310 0.89 -5.66 19.17
C SER A 310 2.39 -5.83 19.02
N ASP A 311 3.01 -6.54 19.96
CA ASP A 311 4.47 -6.68 20.04
C ASP A 311 5.10 -7.35 18.79
N GLN A 312 4.32 -8.12 18.03
CA GLN A 312 4.77 -8.79 16.81
C GLN A 312 4.87 -7.85 15.62
N ILE A 313 4.17 -6.69 15.60
CA ILE A 313 4.24 -5.74 14.50
C ILE A 313 5.52 -4.92 14.62
N PHE A 314 6.46 -5.18 13.72
CA PHE A 314 7.75 -4.48 13.71
C PHE A 314 7.94 -3.54 12.52
N LEU A 315 7.14 -3.70 11.45
CA LEU A 315 7.27 -2.93 10.21
C LEU A 315 5.89 -2.53 9.67
N VAL A 316 5.74 -1.26 9.33
CA VAL A 316 4.55 -0.68 8.68
C VAL A 316 4.96 -0.06 7.35
N LEU A 317 4.25 -0.40 6.27
CA LEU A 317 4.45 0.10 4.92
C LEU A 317 3.22 0.90 4.49
N CYS A 318 3.43 2.06 3.85
CA CYS A 318 2.33 2.92 3.41
C CYS A 318 2.67 3.72 2.15
N GLY A 319 1.64 4.21 1.45
CA GLY A 319 1.67 5.04 0.25
C GLY A 319 0.96 6.38 0.43
N HIS A 320 0.14 6.77 -0.56
CA HIS A 320 -0.75 7.93 -0.58
C HIS A 320 -0.05 9.29 -0.69
N TYR A 321 0.90 9.57 0.18
CA TYR A 321 1.56 10.88 0.20
C TYR A 321 2.82 10.86 -0.66
N HIS A 322 2.81 11.62 -1.76
CA HIS A 322 3.92 11.67 -2.71
C HIS A 322 5.26 11.94 -2.03
N GLY A 323 6.20 11.03 -2.18
CA GLY A 323 7.53 11.10 -1.62
C GLY A 323 7.94 9.86 -0.85
N GLN A 324 8.79 10.07 0.14
CA GLN A 324 9.28 8.99 0.98
C GLN A 324 9.60 9.49 2.38
N ALA A 325 9.37 8.65 3.37
CA ALA A 325 9.72 8.92 4.75
C ALA A 325 10.07 7.63 5.47
N PHE A 326 10.73 7.79 6.60
CA PHE A 326 11.04 6.72 7.54
C PHE A 326 10.95 7.29 8.95
N ILE A 327 10.29 6.55 9.83
CA ILE A 327 10.33 6.80 11.27
C ILE A 327 10.56 5.50 12.02
N GLN A 328 11.10 5.62 13.22
CA GLN A 328 11.19 4.56 14.21
C GLN A 328 10.52 5.05 15.49
N GLU A 329 9.63 4.23 16.02
CA GLU A 329 8.92 4.48 17.26
C GLU A 329 9.01 3.24 18.14
N GLU A 330 8.55 3.33 19.38
CA GLU A 330 8.49 2.20 20.30
C GLU A 330 7.02 1.80 20.51
N ASN A 331 6.78 0.49 20.58
CA ASN A 331 5.50 -0.05 21.04
C ASN A 331 5.38 0.01 22.57
N THR A 332 4.27 -0.47 23.14
CA THR A 332 4.03 -0.44 24.59
C THR A 332 5.00 -1.32 25.39
N GLU A 333 5.65 -2.28 24.75
CA GLU A 333 6.67 -3.16 25.36
C GLU A 333 8.10 -2.59 25.23
N GLY A 334 8.25 -1.43 24.56
CA GLY A 334 9.54 -0.78 24.31
C GLY A 334 10.32 -1.35 23.14
N HIS A 335 9.67 -2.11 22.25
CA HIS A 335 10.30 -2.63 21.06
C HIS A 335 10.08 -1.68 19.87
N ALA A 336 11.06 -1.68 18.97
CA ALA A 336 11.04 -0.78 17.80
C ALA A 336 9.98 -1.20 16.78
N VAL A 337 9.20 -0.22 16.33
CA VAL A 337 8.32 -0.30 15.16
C VAL A 337 8.88 0.65 14.10
N TYR A 338 9.16 0.12 12.93
CA TYR A 338 9.66 0.87 11.79
C TYR A 338 8.49 1.18 10.84
N THR A 339 8.38 2.43 10.40
CA THR A 339 7.38 2.82 9.40
C THR A 339 8.06 3.40 8.19
N MET A 340 7.64 2.97 7.01
CA MET A 340 8.17 3.44 5.72
C MET A 340 7.03 3.90 4.82
N LEU A 341 7.15 5.14 4.35
CA LEU A 341 6.36 5.70 3.26
C LEU A 341 7.16 5.56 1.96
N ALA A 342 6.53 5.10 0.90
CA ALA A 342 7.01 5.24 -0.46
C ALA A 342 5.83 5.44 -1.42
N ASP A 343 5.82 6.58 -2.09
CA ASP A 343 4.92 6.92 -3.17
C ASP A 343 5.70 7.77 -4.19
N TYR A 344 5.85 7.28 -5.39
CA TYR A 344 6.64 7.90 -6.45
C TYR A 344 5.79 8.39 -7.62
N GLN A 345 4.47 8.40 -7.47
CA GLN A 345 3.54 8.76 -8.53
C GLN A 345 3.70 10.19 -9.09
N ASP A 346 4.37 11.09 -8.40
CA ASP A 346 4.73 12.42 -8.93
C ASP A 346 5.90 12.40 -9.94
N ARG A 347 6.56 11.24 -10.13
CA ARG A 347 7.62 11.07 -11.12
C ARG A 347 7.01 10.90 -12.51
N GLY A 348 7.43 11.68 -13.48
CA GLY A 348 6.84 11.67 -14.83
C GLY A 348 7.83 12.03 -15.93
N GLN A 349 9.14 11.97 -15.67
CA GLN A 349 10.16 12.33 -16.65
C GLN A 349 10.12 11.42 -17.88
N VAL A 350 9.75 10.15 -17.71
CA VAL A 350 9.59 9.18 -18.80
C VAL A 350 8.60 9.69 -19.86
N GLY A 351 7.45 10.20 -19.41
CA GLY A 351 6.45 10.78 -20.31
C GLY A 351 6.99 12.00 -21.06
N VAL A 352 7.70 12.89 -20.37
CA VAL A 352 8.30 14.09 -20.97
C VAL A 352 9.35 13.69 -22.01
N ASP A 353 10.22 12.75 -21.70
CA ASP A 353 11.27 12.25 -22.61
C ASP A 353 10.65 11.60 -23.88
N ALA A 354 9.45 11.04 -23.75
CA ALA A 354 8.68 10.49 -24.86
C ALA A 354 7.85 11.56 -25.64
N GLY A 355 7.88 12.82 -25.21
CA GLY A 355 7.20 13.93 -25.89
C GLY A 355 5.88 14.37 -25.24
N GLN A 356 5.53 13.88 -24.06
CA GLN A 356 4.39 14.38 -23.30
C GLN A 356 4.67 15.82 -22.86
N PRO A 357 3.77 16.79 -23.16
CA PRO A 357 3.94 18.16 -22.67
C PRO A 357 3.82 18.20 -21.14
N LEU A 358 4.46 19.21 -20.53
CA LEU A 358 4.25 19.49 -19.12
C LEU A 358 2.77 19.84 -18.89
N GLY A 359 2.17 19.26 -17.88
CA GLY A 359 0.73 19.42 -17.59
C GLY A 359 0.34 18.84 -16.23
N GLY A 360 1.30 18.26 -15.50
CA GLY A 360 1.09 17.75 -14.16
C GLY A 360 0.93 18.86 -13.12
N PHE A 361 0.90 18.47 -11.84
CA PHE A 361 0.72 19.38 -10.73
C PHE A 361 1.74 20.54 -10.80
N MET A 362 1.27 21.77 -10.68
CA MET A 362 2.04 23.02 -10.81
C MET A 362 2.83 23.14 -12.13
N GLY A 363 2.39 22.53 -13.21
CA GLY A 363 3.03 22.60 -14.53
C GLY A 363 4.27 21.73 -14.69
N GLY A 364 4.50 20.80 -13.78
CA GLY A 364 5.54 19.78 -13.88
C GLY A 364 5.20 18.65 -14.87
N PRO A 365 6.02 17.58 -14.91
CA PRO A 365 5.65 16.35 -15.61
C PRO A 365 4.32 15.78 -15.10
N VAL A 366 3.56 15.11 -15.97
CA VAL A 366 2.44 14.28 -15.51
C VAL A 366 3.02 13.08 -14.77
N GLY A 367 2.57 12.87 -13.54
CA GLY A 367 3.09 11.80 -12.69
C GLY A 367 2.70 10.43 -13.21
N LEU A 368 3.68 9.54 -13.33
CA LEU A 368 3.49 8.14 -13.74
C LEU A 368 4.13 7.17 -12.75
N GLY A 369 5.12 7.63 -11.97
CA GLY A 369 5.91 6.78 -11.09
C GLY A 369 7.25 6.33 -11.66
N ASP A 370 7.52 6.45 -12.98
CA ASP A 370 8.78 6.18 -13.69
C ASP A 370 9.45 4.83 -13.30
N GLY A 371 8.67 3.79 -13.00
CA GLY A 371 9.17 2.46 -12.62
C GLY A 371 9.84 2.40 -11.24
N TRP A 372 9.71 3.43 -10.40
CA TRP A 372 10.32 3.43 -9.07
C TRP A 372 9.55 2.54 -8.09
N LEU A 373 10.31 1.73 -7.35
CA LEU A 373 9.82 0.90 -6.24
C LEU A 373 10.84 0.89 -5.10
N ARG A 374 10.44 0.32 -3.96
CA ARG A 374 11.32 0.18 -2.81
C ARG A 374 11.63 -1.28 -2.56
N LEU A 375 12.91 -1.58 -2.35
CA LEU A 375 13.41 -2.90 -2.02
C LEU A 375 13.89 -2.90 -0.57
N LEU A 376 13.36 -3.82 0.22
CA LEU A 376 13.75 -4.02 1.60
C LEU A 376 14.58 -5.31 1.66
N HIS A 377 15.89 -5.16 1.79
CA HIS A 377 16.82 -6.28 1.87
C HIS A 377 17.04 -6.69 3.32
N PHE A 378 16.56 -7.86 3.67
CA PHE A 378 16.69 -8.45 4.98
C PHE A 378 17.98 -9.27 5.06
N ASP A 379 18.73 -9.10 6.15
CA ASP A 379 19.87 -9.93 6.53
C ASP A 379 19.56 -10.48 7.94
N THR A 380 19.07 -11.71 7.97
CA THR A 380 18.67 -12.39 9.20
C THR A 380 19.83 -13.10 9.90
N GLU A 381 20.98 -13.25 9.22
CA GLU A 381 22.20 -13.84 9.82
C GLU A 381 22.99 -12.83 10.65
N SER A 382 22.88 -11.54 10.31
CA SER A 382 23.56 -10.52 11.11
C SER A 382 22.97 -10.43 12.52
N ASN A 383 23.83 -10.16 13.50
CA ASN A 383 23.39 -9.99 14.89
C ASN A 383 23.70 -8.55 15.39
N PRO A 384 22.67 -7.71 15.58
CA PRO A 384 21.24 -7.98 15.36
C PRO A 384 20.89 -8.10 13.85
N PRO A 385 19.75 -8.72 13.49
CA PRO A 385 19.22 -8.73 12.14
C PRO A 385 19.08 -7.31 11.57
N ARG A 386 19.22 -7.17 10.25
CA ARG A 386 19.24 -5.86 9.59
C ARG A 386 18.29 -5.81 8.41
N ILE A 387 17.74 -4.62 8.17
CA ILE A 387 17.01 -4.30 6.95
C ILE A 387 17.74 -3.14 6.29
N SER A 388 18.23 -3.31 5.07
CA SER A 388 18.71 -2.21 4.25
C SER A 388 17.66 -1.86 3.19
N VAL A 389 17.48 -0.55 2.96
CA VAL A 389 16.42 -0.05 2.10
C VAL A 389 17.02 0.57 0.85
N GLU A 390 16.50 0.17 -0.31
CA GLU A 390 16.90 0.68 -1.60
C GLU A 390 15.69 1.22 -2.37
N THR A 391 15.83 2.33 -3.04
CA THR A 391 14.86 2.84 -4.02
C THR A 391 15.43 2.56 -5.41
N TYR A 392 14.70 1.81 -6.23
CA TYR A 392 15.15 1.35 -7.54
C TYR A 392 14.10 1.67 -8.61
N SER A 393 14.53 2.08 -9.77
CA SER A 393 13.67 2.23 -10.94
C SER A 393 13.96 1.11 -11.94
N THR A 394 12.93 0.33 -12.24
CA THR A 394 13.00 -0.74 -13.23
C THR A 394 13.14 -0.18 -14.65
N TYR A 395 12.60 1.01 -14.90
CA TYR A 395 12.74 1.69 -16.19
C TYR A 395 14.17 2.23 -16.40
N TYR A 396 14.69 3.00 -15.43
CA TYR A 396 16.04 3.55 -15.54
C TYR A 396 17.13 2.53 -15.20
N GLN A 397 16.79 1.38 -14.63
CA GLN A 397 17.71 0.34 -14.15
C GLN A 397 18.80 0.92 -13.23
N GLN A 398 18.40 1.82 -12.34
CA GLN A 398 19.28 2.54 -11.42
C GLN A 398 18.65 2.77 -10.05
N LYS A 399 19.54 3.10 -9.09
CA LYS A 399 19.20 3.32 -7.69
C LYS A 399 19.17 4.81 -7.37
#